data_363b3d6eaadd24775f85d4f67f0456a4
#
_entry.id   363b3d6eaadd24775f85d4f67f0456a4
#
_cell.length_a   1.000
_cell.length_b   1.000
_cell.length_c   1.000
_cell.angle_alpha   90.00
_cell.angle_beta   90.00
_cell.angle_gamma   90.00
#
_symmetry.space_group_name_H-M   'P 1'
#
loop_
_entity.id
_entity.type
_entity.pdbx_description
1 polymer ?
#
loop_
_entity_poly.entity_id
_entity_poly.type
_entity_poly.pdbx_seq_one_letter_code
_entity_poly.pdbx_strand_id
1 'polypeptide(L)'
;MTYPLSNGYGMSLFSRLELLQPIVRFLVDDAIPSIKTGVRLRSGAVIDLYGLHPQPPAPLQDSTERDVELVLVGMEIKGTGRPSVVLGDLNDVAWSPTTEEFARAGDLRDPRRGRGFFNTYPARLPGLRYPLDYVFHTKHFSVRNMRVLPKTGSDHLPLIAVLDLDQT
;
A
#
# COMPACT_ATOMS: atom_id res chain seq x y z
N MET A 1 -15.59 4.42 1.83
CA MET A 1 -15.70 3.69 0.56
C MET A 1 -15.47 2.21 0.81
N THR A 2 -16.35 1.34 0.35
CA THR A 2 -16.24 -0.12 0.56
C THR A 2 -16.60 -0.83 -0.73
N TYR A 3 -15.77 -1.78 -1.13
CA TYR A 3 -15.99 -2.64 -2.28
C TYR A 3 -15.83 -4.12 -1.86
N PRO A 4 -16.91 -4.75 -1.38
CA PRO A 4 -16.86 -6.13 -0.93
C PRO A 4 -16.82 -7.11 -2.11
N LEU A 5 -16.01 -8.13 -2.02
CA LEU A 5 -15.94 -9.24 -2.96
C LEU A 5 -15.94 -10.58 -2.22
N SER A 6 -16.49 -11.61 -2.83
CA SER A 6 -16.52 -12.96 -2.26
C SER A 6 -15.23 -13.76 -2.46
N ASN A 7 -14.31 -13.25 -3.27
CA ASN A 7 -13.03 -13.90 -3.61
C ASN A 7 -11.87 -13.59 -2.63
N GLY A 8 -12.13 -12.81 -1.56
CA GLY A 8 -11.10 -12.42 -0.59
C GLY A 8 -10.37 -11.11 -0.91
N TYR A 9 -10.54 -10.52 -2.09
CA TYR A 9 -9.88 -9.27 -2.51
C TYR A 9 -10.72 -8.02 -2.27
N GLY A 10 -11.84 -8.13 -1.56
CA GLY A 10 -12.64 -6.97 -1.20
C GLY A 10 -11.84 -5.93 -0.42
N MET A 11 -12.05 -4.64 -0.72
CA MET A 11 -11.33 -3.53 -0.13
C MET A 11 -12.25 -2.53 0.56
N SER A 12 -11.76 -1.90 1.62
CA SER A 12 -12.45 -0.82 2.30
C SER A 12 -11.48 0.30 2.66
N LEU A 13 -11.88 1.53 2.39
CA LEU A 13 -11.17 2.74 2.76
C LEU A 13 -12.06 3.60 3.66
N PHE A 14 -11.60 3.86 4.89
CA PHE A 14 -12.23 4.76 5.84
C PHE A 14 -11.34 5.98 6.05
N SER A 15 -11.93 7.17 6.07
CA SER A 15 -11.19 8.42 6.26
C SER A 15 -11.98 9.39 7.13
N ARG A 16 -11.26 10.14 7.97
CA ARG A 16 -11.79 11.34 8.65
C ARG A 16 -11.52 12.62 7.87
N LEU A 17 -10.77 12.51 6.78
CA LEU A 17 -10.46 13.59 5.86
C LEU A 17 -11.33 13.46 4.62
N GLU A 18 -11.54 14.56 3.92
CA GLU A 18 -12.28 14.57 2.66
C GLU A 18 -11.57 13.74 1.59
N LEU A 19 -12.30 12.78 1.02
CA LEU A 19 -11.84 12.01 -0.13
C LEU A 19 -12.32 12.68 -1.42
N LEU A 20 -11.40 12.91 -2.34
CA LEU A 20 -11.66 13.58 -3.61
C LEU A 20 -11.66 12.55 -4.74
N GLN A 21 -12.80 12.44 -5.44
CA GLN A 21 -12.98 11.52 -6.58
C GLN A 21 -12.50 10.09 -6.29
N PRO A 22 -12.98 9.45 -5.19
CA PRO A 22 -12.58 8.09 -4.89
C PRO A 22 -13.12 7.11 -5.94
N ILE A 23 -12.24 6.32 -6.50
CA ILE A 23 -12.57 5.31 -7.52
C ILE A 23 -12.01 3.94 -7.14
N VAL A 24 -12.75 2.88 -7.49
CA VAL A 24 -12.25 1.50 -7.57
C VAL A 24 -11.84 1.23 -9.00
N ARG A 25 -10.68 0.65 -9.18
CA ARG A 25 -10.11 0.34 -10.49
C ARG A 25 -9.72 -1.13 -10.56
N PHE A 26 -9.76 -1.67 -11.75
CA PHE A 26 -9.29 -2.98 -12.12
C PHE A 26 -8.22 -2.75 -13.20
N LEU A 27 -6.95 -2.87 -12.86
CA LEU A 27 -5.87 -2.43 -13.74
C LEU A 27 -5.37 -3.52 -14.68
N VAL A 28 -5.33 -4.75 -14.19
CA VAL A 28 -4.83 -5.92 -14.95
C VAL A 28 -5.83 -7.05 -14.90
N ASP A 29 -6.34 -7.39 -13.71
CA ASP A 29 -7.31 -8.47 -13.50
C ASP A 29 -8.65 -7.87 -13.03
N ASP A 30 -9.75 -8.21 -13.71
CA ASP A 30 -11.11 -7.74 -13.41
C ASP A 30 -11.62 -8.24 -12.03
N ALA A 31 -10.94 -9.19 -11.40
CA ALA A 31 -11.27 -9.70 -10.08
C ALA A 31 -10.46 -9.05 -8.94
N ILE A 32 -9.42 -8.26 -9.26
CA ILE A 32 -8.51 -7.64 -8.30
C ILE A 32 -8.70 -6.12 -8.29
N PRO A 33 -9.42 -5.57 -7.30
CA PRO A 33 -9.65 -4.13 -7.21
C PRO A 33 -8.45 -3.39 -6.63
N SER A 34 -8.23 -2.18 -7.09
CA SER A 34 -7.41 -1.16 -6.43
C SER A 34 -8.24 0.09 -6.16
N ILE A 35 -7.86 0.86 -5.15
CA ILE A 35 -8.51 2.13 -4.81
C ILE A 35 -7.56 3.29 -5.12
N LYS A 36 -8.07 4.32 -5.77
CA LYS A 36 -7.38 5.60 -5.93
C LYS A 36 -8.28 6.75 -5.49
N THR A 37 -7.73 7.71 -4.75
CA THR A 37 -8.43 8.93 -4.34
C THR A 37 -7.46 10.04 -4.04
N GLY A 38 -7.88 11.28 -4.23
CA GLY A 38 -7.25 12.41 -3.56
C GLY A 38 -7.68 12.47 -2.10
N VAL A 39 -6.83 12.96 -1.22
CA VAL A 39 -7.15 13.23 0.19
C VAL A 39 -6.81 14.68 0.50
N ARG A 40 -7.81 15.45 0.95
CA ARG A 40 -7.59 16.84 1.39
C ARG A 40 -7.15 16.84 2.86
N LEU A 41 -5.93 17.25 3.08
CA LEU A 41 -5.38 17.43 4.43
C LEU A 41 -6.00 18.66 5.13
N ARG A 42 -5.87 18.73 6.46
CA ARG A 42 -6.36 19.87 7.25
C ARG A 42 -5.69 21.20 6.87
N SER A 43 -4.50 21.17 6.32
CA SER A 43 -3.80 22.33 5.76
C SER A 43 -4.40 22.85 4.45
N GLY A 44 -5.34 22.11 3.84
CA GLY A 44 -5.86 22.37 2.50
C GLY A 44 -5.08 21.69 1.38
N ALA A 45 -3.87 21.19 1.65
CA ALA A 45 -3.08 20.44 0.67
C ALA A 45 -3.80 19.14 0.26
N VAL A 46 -3.62 18.75 -0.99
CA VAL A 46 -4.18 17.50 -1.55
C VAL A 46 -3.04 16.53 -1.86
N ILE A 47 -3.17 15.31 -1.37
CA ILE A 47 -2.28 14.20 -1.68
C ILE A 47 -3.03 13.12 -2.43
N ASP A 48 -2.35 12.28 -3.19
CA ASP A 48 -2.93 11.08 -3.79
C ASP A 48 -2.75 9.88 -2.85
N LEU A 49 -3.81 9.08 -2.72
CA LEU A 49 -3.81 7.84 -1.94
C LEU A 49 -4.17 6.67 -2.84
N TYR A 50 -3.36 5.63 -2.76
CA TYR A 50 -3.55 4.37 -3.48
C TYR A 50 -3.69 3.23 -2.47
N GLY A 51 -4.76 2.45 -2.58
CA GLY A 51 -4.97 1.21 -1.85
C GLY A 51 -4.77 0.03 -2.79
N LEU A 52 -3.86 -0.88 -2.46
CA LEU A 52 -3.52 -2.04 -3.29
C LEU A 52 -3.63 -3.33 -2.48
N HIS A 53 -4.14 -4.37 -3.13
CA HIS A 53 -4.17 -5.73 -2.60
C HIS A 53 -4.02 -6.71 -3.76
N PRO A 54 -2.84 -6.75 -4.41
CA PRO A 54 -2.60 -7.62 -5.54
C PRO A 54 -2.59 -9.10 -5.13
N GLN A 55 -2.73 -9.98 -6.10
CA GLN A 55 -2.80 -11.42 -5.88
C GLN A 55 -1.51 -11.96 -5.22
N PRO A 56 -1.60 -12.87 -4.21
CA PRO A 56 -0.43 -13.53 -3.66
C PRO A 56 0.24 -14.42 -4.71
N PRO A 57 1.57 -14.59 -4.65
CA PRO A 57 2.26 -15.56 -5.49
C PRO A 57 1.78 -16.96 -5.12
N ALA A 58 1.17 -17.67 -6.06
CA ALA A 58 0.79 -19.07 -5.88
C ALA A 58 1.87 -19.99 -6.47
N PRO A 59 2.10 -21.18 -5.88
CA PRO A 59 3.00 -22.16 -6.46
C PRO A 59 2.55 -22.51 -7.88
N LEU A 60 3.45 -22.41 -8.85
CA LEU A 60 3.20 -22.66 -10.28
C LEU A 60 2.29 -21.63 -10.98
N GLN A 61 1.92 -20.54 -10.34
CA GLN A 61 1.21 -19.44 -10.96
C GLN A 61 2.17 -18.30 -11.30
N ASP A 62 2.03 -17.76 -12.50
CA ASP A 62 2.83 -16.63 -12.96
C ASP A 62 2.45 -15.38 -12.14
N SER A 63 3.45 -14.70 -11.56
CA SER A 63 3.26 -13.46 -10.81
C SER A 63 3.24 -12.22 -11.72
N THR A 64 3.31 -12.41 -13.04
CA THR A 64 3.44 -11.34 -14.03
C THR A 64 2.32 -10.30 -13.92
N GLU A 65 1.07 -10.72 -13.71
CA GLU A 65 -0.06 -9.80 -13.61
C GLU A 65 0.05 -8.88 -12.38
N ARG A 66 0.42 -9.44 -11.21
CA ARG A 66 0.69 -8.68 -9.99
C ARG A 66 1.82 -7.67 -10.22
N ASP A 67 2.90 -8.12 -10.81
CA ASP A 67 4.10 -7.32 -11.03
C ASP A 67 3.79 -6.18 -12.00
N VAL A 68 3.02 -6.46 -13.05
CA VAL A 68 2.53 -5.44 -14.01
C VAL A 68 1.63 -4.42 -13.31
N GLU A 69 0.68 -4.85 -12.46
CA GLU A 69 -0.19 -3.92 -11.72
C GLU A 69 0.63 -2.94 -10.87
N LEU A 70 1.58 -3.46 -10.11
CA LEU A 70 2.43 -2.63 -9.25
C LEU A 70 3.26 -1.63 -10.07
N VAL A 71 3.87 -2.08 -11.16
CA VAL A 71 4.66 -1.20 -12.04
C VAL A 71 3.79 -0.12 -12.66
N LEU A 72 2.59 -0.44 -13.14
CA LEU A 72 1.66 0.53 -13.71
C LEU A 72 1.29 1.62 -12.70
N VAL A 73 0.97 1.23 -11.45
CA VAL A 73 0.68 2.19 -10.38
C VAL A 73 1.92 3.03 -10.05
N GLY A 74 3.10 2.43 -9.99
CA GLY A 74 4.35 3.15 -9.79
C GLY A 74 4.60 4.21 -10.88
N MET A 75 4.46 3.84 -12.14
CA MET A 75 4.61 4.77 -13.28
C MET A 75 3.57 5.90 -13.23
N GLU A 76 2.33 5.60 -12.87
CA GLU A 76 1.28 6.60 -12.70
C GLU A 76 1.66 7.62 -11.62
N ILE A 77 2.09 7.15 -10.43
CA ILE A 77 2.51 8.02 -9.32
C ILE A 77 3.65 8.94 -9.77
N LYS A 78 4.68 8.38 -10.39
CA LYS A 78 5.81 9.15 -10.91
C LYS A 78 5.38 10.17 -11.95
N GLY A 79 4.47 9.78 -12.85
CA GLY A 79 3.95 10.66 -13.91
C GLY A 79 3.15 11.85 -13.37
N THR A 80 2.45 11.70 -12.23
CA THR A 80 1.72 12.82 -11.61
C THR A 80 2.65 13.83 -10.94
N GLY A 81 3.81 13.39 -10.43
CA GLY A 81 4.73 14.20 -9.64
C GLY A 81 4.15 14.71 -8.32
N ARG A 82 2.97 14.25 -7.90
CA ARG A 82 2.23 14.73 -6.74
C ARG A 82 2.64 13.99 -5.46
N PRO A 83 2.48 14.62 -4.28
CA PRO A 83 2.61 13.90 -3.01
C PRO A 83 1.66 12.70 -2.99
N SER A 84 2.21 11.49 -2.88
CA SER A 84 1.42 10.26 -2.97
C SER A 84 1.82 9.27 -1.87
N VAL A 85 0.82 8.54 -1.38
CA VAL A 85 0.97 7.45 -0.41
C VAL A 85 0.30 6.20 -0.97
N VAL A 86 0.97 5.05 -0.86
CA VAL A 86 0.42 3.74 -1.22
C VAL A 86 0.30 2.91 0.03
N LEU A 87 -0.85 2.28 0.21
CA LEU A 87 -1.18 1.43 1.36
C LEU A 87 -1.66 0.06 0.88
N GLY A 88 -1.35 -0.99 1.60
CA GLY A 88 -2.01 -2.27 1.45
C GLY A 88 -1.15 -3.47 1.73
N ASP A 89 -1.76 -4.63 1.66
CA ASP A 89 -1.09 -5.92 1.62
C ASP A 89 -0.64 -6.18 0.17
N LEU A 90 0.66 -6.13 -0.08
CA LEU A 90 1.19 -6.39 -1.41
C LEU A 90 1.43 -7.88 -1.66
N ASN A 91 1.12 -8.73 -0.68
CA ASN A 91 1.35 -10.18 -0.76
C ASN A 91 2.78 -10.54 -1.20
N ASP A 92 3.74 -9.71 -0.81
CA ASP A 92 5.14 -9.86 -1.17
C ASP A 92 6.07 -9.42 -0.02
N VAL A 93 7.28 -9.93 0.00
CA VAL A 93 8.24 -9.59 1.06
C VAL A 93 9.06 -8.33 0.68
N ALA A 94 9.54 -7.63 1.71
CA ALA A 94 10.22 -6.34 1.56
C ALA A 94 11.50 -6.35 0.70
N TRP A 95 12.08 -7.51 0.51
CA TRP A 95 13.31 -7.72 -0.24
C TRP A 95 13.09 -8.45 -1.57
N SER A 96 11.86 -8.51 -2.06
CA SER A 96 11.58 -9.12 -3.36
C SER A 96 11.97 -8.18 -4.50
N PRO A 97 12.38 -8.73 -5.64
CA PRO A 97 12.65 -7.94 -6.84
C PRO A 97 11.45 -7.09 -7.28
N THR A 98 10.23 -7.63 -7.18
CA THR A 98 8.99 -6.94 -7.55
C THR A 98 8.74 -5.71 -6.68
N THR A 99 8.87 -5.84 -5.36
CA THR A 99 8.70 -4.71 -4.44
C THR A 99 9.76 -3.63 -4.68
N GLU A 100 11.00 -4.02 -4.99
CA GLU A 100 12.06 -3.07 -5.34
C GLU A 100 11.79 -2.38 -6.68
N GLU A 101 11.29 -3.11 -7.67
CA GLU A 101 10.94 -2.54 -8.98
C GLU A 101 9.77 -1.56 -8.86
N PHE A 102 8.73 -1.91 -8.11
CA PHE A 102 7.62 -1.01 -7.80
C PHE A 102 8.12 0.31 -7.17
N ALA A 103 8.95 0.21 -6.14
CA ALA A 103 9.51 1.39 -5.49
C ALA A 103 10.32 2.26 -6.46
N ARG A 104 11.08 1.63 -7.35
CA ARG A 104 11.88 2.32 -8.39
C ARG A 104 11.00 2.97 -9.45
N ALA A 105 9.99 2.25 -9.96
CA ALA A 105 9.05 2.75 -10.97
C ALA A 105 8.31 4.00 -10.48
N GLY A 106 7.92 4.03 -9.19
CA GLY A 106 7.17 5.11 -8.58
C GLY A 106 8.00 6.22 -7.92
N ASP A 107 9.34 6.10 -7.89
CA ASP A 107 10.21 6.94 -7.05
C ASP A 107 9.72 6.97 -5.59
N LEU A 108 9.34 5.79 -5.10
CA LEU A 108 8.73 5.59 -3.79
C LEU A 108 9.77 5.24 -2.73
N ARG A 109 9.50 5.67 -1.52
CA ARG A 109 10.31 5.37 -0.33
C ARG A 109 9.56 4.39 0.56
N ASP A 110 10.25 3.35 1.01
CA ASP A 110 9.75 2.44 2.03
C ASP A 110 10.17 2.95 3.41
N PRO A 111 9.23 3.36 4.28
CA PRO A 111 9.53 3.88 5.62
C PRO A 111 10.17 2.84 6.55
N ARG A 112 10.17 1.55 6.20
CA ARG A 112 10.85 0.50 6.98
C ARG A 112 12.36 0.57 6.88
N ARG A 113 12.91 1.13 5.79
CA ARG A 113 14.35 1.22 5.58
C ARG A 113 15.04 1.94 6.74
N GLY A 114 15.96 1.23 7.42
CA GLY A 114 16.67 1.71 8.60
C GLY A 114 15.87 1.74 9.91
N ARG A 115 14.60 1.21 9.92
CA ARG A 115 13.74 1.19 11.11
C ARG A 115 13.34 -0.20 11.58
N GLY A 116 13.26 -1.20 10.69
CA GLY A 116 12.88 -2.57 11.02
C GLY A 116 12.00 -3.21 9.98
N PHE A 117 11.63 -4.47 10.19
CA PHE A 117 10.83 -5.24 9.23
C PHE A 117 9.33 -4.98 9.35
N PHE A 118 8.82 -4.65 10.55
CA PHE A 118 7.40 -4.44 10.81
C PHE A 118 6.53 -5.62 10.33
N ASN A 119 6.88 -6.82 10.76
CA ASN A 119 6.24 -8.07 10.34
C ASN A 119 4.79 -8.15 10.81
N THR A 120 3.85 -8.36 9.90
CA THR A 120 2.41 -8.34 10.15
C THR A 120 1.75 -9.70 10.01
N TYR A 121 2.22 -10.57 9.13
CA TYR A 121 1.60 -11.87 8.79
C TYR A 121 2.55 -13.04 9.04
N PRO A 122 2.06 -14.19 9.52
CA PRO A 122 0.74 -14.40 10.13
C PRO A 122 0.69 -13.92 11.59
N ALA A 123 -0.41 -13.28 11.98
CA ALA A 123 -0.57 -12.72 13.33
C ALA A 123 -0.49 -13.77 14.45
N ARG A 124 -0.80 -15.03 14.14
CA ARG A 124 -0.84 -16.14 15.11
C ARG A 124 0.54 -16.73 15.44
N LEU A 125 1.56 -16.49 14.61
CA LEU A 125 2.89 -17.12 14.72
C LEU A 125 3.99 -16.06 14.92
N PRO A 126 4.20 -15.56 16.15
CA PRO A 126 5.10 -14.42 16.39
C PRO A 126 6.54 -14.61 15.87
N GLY A 127 7.07 -15.85 15.89
CA GLY A 127 8.42 -16.16 15.45
C GLY A 127 8.59 -16.36 13.93
N LEU A 128 7.50 -16.36 13.16
CA LEU A 128 7.48 -16.68 11.73
C LEU A 128 6.70 -15.64 10.90
N ARG A 129 6.75 -14.38 11.31
CA ARG A 129 6.02 -13.31 10.62
C ARG A 129 6.82 -12.71 9.49
N TYR A 130 6.10 -12.30 8.44
CA TYR A 130 6.60 -11.61 7.26
C TYR A 130 6.00 -10.20 7.14
N PRO A 131 6.70 -9.25 6.53
CA PRO A 131 6.24 -7.87 6.33
C PRO A 131 5.47 -7.74 5.01
N LEU A 132 4.23 -8.23 4.93
CA LEU A 132 3.40 -8.21 3.73
C LEU A 132 2.62 -6.90 3.56
N ASP A 133 2.35 -6.20 4.67
CA ASP A 133 1.64 -4.91 4.65
C ASP A 133 2.61 -3.75 4.48
N TYR A 134 2.23 -2.81 3.62
CA TYR A 134 3.10 -1.72 3.20
C TYR A 134 2.46 -0.34 3.39
N VAL A 135 3.33 0.63 3.60
CA VAL A 135 3.06 2.05 3.43
C VAL A 135 4.22 2.62 2.63
N PHE A 136 4.04 2.85 1.35
CA PHE A 136 5.02 3.59 0.56
C PHE A 136 4.63 5.05 0.46
N HIS A 137 5.61 5.92 0.26
CA HIS A 137 5.36 7.34 0.05
C HIS A 137 6.36 7.95 -0.93
N THR A 138 5.97 9.03 -1.60
CA THR A 138 6.87 9.82 -2.42
C THR A 138 7.81 10.67 -1.55
N LYS A 139 8.81 11.28 -2.17
CA LYS A 139 9.83 12.13 -1.50
C LYS A 139 9.27 13.31 -0.71
N HIS A 140 8.01 13.66 -0.93
CA HIS A 140 7.32 14.80 -0.30
C HIS A 140 6.95 14.57 1.16
N PHE A 141 7.24 13.38 1.70
CA PHE A 141 6.90 13.05 3.08
C PHE A 141 8.14 12.68 3.88
N SER A 142 8.11 13.07 5.14
CA SER A 142 8.98 12.53 6.18
C SER A 142 8.21 11.57 7.09
N VAL A 143 8.90 10.54 7.59
CA VAL A 143 8.30 9.52 8.43
C VAL A 143 8.54 9.86 9.89
N ARG A 144 7.48 10.23 10.62
CA ARG A 144 7.56 10.53 12.05
C ARG A 144 7.58 9.26 12.89
N ASN A 145 6.71 8.32 12.58
CA ASN A 145 6.57 7.07 13.33
C ASN A 145 6.01 5.95 12.45
N MET A 146 6.39 4.72 12.77
CA MET A 146 5.81 3.52 12.19
C MET A 146 5.79 2.42 13.26
N ARG A 147 4.70 1.67 13.35
CA ARG A 147 4.56 0.59 14.33
C ARG A 147 3.51 -0.43 13.92
N VAL A 148 3.72 -1.66 14.35
CA VAL A 148 2.74 -2.75 14.29
C VAL A 148 1.95 -2.74 15.59
N LEU A 149 0.61 -2.86 15.48
CA LEU A 149 -0.27 -2.91 16.63
C LEU A 149 -0.53 -4.36 17.10
N PRO A 150 -1.08 -4.53 18.31
CA PRO A 150 -1.55 -5.82 18.79
C PRO A 150 -2.64 -6.41 17.88
N LYS A 151 -2.77 -7.74 17.94
CA LYS A 151 -3.76 -8.49 17.18
C LYS A 151 -5.19 -8.03 17.47
N THR A 152 -5.99 -7.85 16.40
CA THR A 152 -7.37 -7.38 16.45
C THR A 152 -8.40 -8.41 15.96
N GLY A 153 -8.00 -9.68 15.81
CA GLY A 153 -8.87 -10.75 15.28
C GLY A 153 -8.55 -11.17 13.84
N SER A 154 -7.91 -10.30 13.05
CA SER A 154 -7.39 -10.62 11.72
C SER A 154 -6.21 -11.59 11.79
N ASP A 155 -5.89 -12.24 10.69
CA ASP A 155 -4.66 -13.01 10.46
C ASP A 155 -3.46 -12.11 10.14
N HIS A 156 -3.67 -10.80 9.87
CA HIS A 156 -2.65 -9.76 9.86
C HIS A 156 -2.70 -8.91 11.12
N LEU A 157 -1.54 -8.36 11.50
CA LEU A 157 -1.44 -7.32 12.51
C LEU A 157 -1.61 -5.94 11.86
N PRO A 158 -2.34 -5.00 12.50
CA PRO A 158 -2.47 -3.66 11.96
C PRO A 158 -1.12 -2.93 11.91
N LEU A 159 -0.85 -2.27 10.78
CA LEU A 159 0.31 -1.41 10.58
C LEU A 159 -0.13 0.06 10.61
N ILE A 160 0.58 0.89 11.39
CA ILE A 160 0.39 2.34 11.43
C ILE A 160 1.67 3.04 10.98
N ALA A 161 1.51 4.02 10.11
CA ALA A 161 2.53 5.00 9.79
C ALA A 161 2.01 6.41 10.04
N VAL A 162 2.85 7.27 10.59
CA VAL A 162 2.60 8.71 10.74
C VAL A 162 3.58 9.43 9.83
N LEU A 163 3.02 10.11 8.84
CA LEU A 163 3.76 10.85 7.83
C LEU A 163 3.48 12.34 7.97
N ASP A 164 4.50 13.15 7.85
CA ASP A 164 4.39 14.61 7.72
C ASP A 164 4.60 14.96 6.25
N LEU A 165 3.69 15.77 5.69
CA LEU A 165 3.91 16.37 4.37
C LEU A 165 4.90 17.51 4.54
N ASP A 166 6.05 17.39 3.88
CA ASP A 166 7.09 18.42 3.93
C ASP A 166 6.60 19.69 3.23
N GLN A 167 6.86 20.83 3.84
CA GLN A 167 6.56 22.11 3.20
C GLN A 167 7.59 22.34 2.08
N THR A 168 7.11 22.47 0.86
CA THR A 168 7.91 22.93 -0.29
C THR A 168 8.10 24.43 -0.24
#